data_ee8350cbe1bb3e9d2e7257caa3ed0744
#
_entry.id   ee8350cbe1bb3e9d2e7257caa3ed0744
#
_cell.length_a   1.000
_cell.length_b   1.000
_cell.length_c   1.000
_cell.angle_alpha   90.00
_cell.angle_beta   90.00
_cell.angle_gamma   90.00
#
_symmetry.space_group_name_H-M   'P 1'
#
loop_
_entity.id
_entity.type
_entity.pdbx_description
1 polymer ?
#
loop_
_entity_poly.entity_id
_entity_poly.type
_entity_poly.pdbx_seq_one_letter_code
_entity_poly.pdbx_strand_id
1 'polypeptide(L)'
;MESIAIIGVGALGKRHLQSMVELQDQYQIYAVEINEEIIKVLTAEFPNVNFIKTVEELPNELEAVVIATNSNIRRLLFEQLINHSTVKNIIFEKVLFQKEEDYHFVRNKLNELNIHAWVNCARREWDSYKSLKNELNEFNDLYISAIGGQWGIGCNAIHILDLIEYLSGSEIENLDIGKLENNVVESKRKGFYEFFGTISGVSGKCKNFNITCIDESVLPFRIEITTEKSRYMIDEGNNYLLVSDEESGWQWKRREFKQVYQSQMTGRVIKSIIDSGICNLSDYESSMKLHLKYILPLIEFFKANGMEENLCPIT
;
A
#
# COMPACT_ATOMS: atom_id res chain seq x y z
N MET A 1 -18.11 -5.02 -24.38
CA MET A 1 -17.62 -5.41 -23.04
C MET A 1 -16.75 -4.25 -22.62
N GLU A 2 -16.98 -3.75 -21.42
CA GLU A 2 -16.19 -2.67 -20.83
C GLU A 2 -14.74 -3.13 -20.56
N SER A 3 -13.83 -2.20 -20.43
CA SER A 3 -12.40 -2.50 -20.34
C SER A 3 -11.82 -2.10 -18.97
N ILE A 4 -10.95 -2.94 -18.42
CA ILE A 4 -10.10 -2.66 -17.27
C ILE A 4 -8.64 -2.90 -17.63
N ALA A 5 -7.72 -2.21 -16.95
CA ALA A 5 -6.32 -2.31 -17.29
C ALA A 5 -5.40 -2.39 -16.07
N ILE A 6 -4.20 -2.94 -16.29
CA ILE A 6 -3.09 -2.85 -15.37
C ILE A 6 -1.85 -2.31 -16.09
N ILE A 7 -1.15 -1.37 -15.48
CA ILE A 7 0.08 -0.78 -16.00
C ILE A 7 1.26 -1.22 -15.10
N GLY A 8 2.19 -1.99 -15.69
CA GLY A 8 3.29 -2.63 -15.01
C GLY A 8 2.94 -4.03 -14.49
N VAL A 9 3.47 -5.08 -15.14
CA VAL A 9 3.20 -6.47 -14.79
C VAL A 9 4.48 -7.18 -14.29
N GLY A 10 5.29 -6.46 -13.52
CA GLY A 10 6.37 -7.05 -12.74
C GLY A 10 5.86 -8.00 -11.65
N ALA A 11 6.70 -8.37 -10.69
CA ALA A 11 6.36 -9.38 -9.68
C ALA A 11 5.04 -9.09 -8.93
N LEU A 12 4.82 -7.82 -8.51
CA LEU A 12 3.59 -7.42 -7.82
C LEU A 12 2.43 -7.24 -8.80
N GLY A 13 2.67 -6.60 -9.95
CA GLY A 13 1.65 -6.42 -10.98
C GLY A 13 1.08 -7.75 -11.49
N LYS A 14 1.92 -8.79 -11.61
CA LYS A 14 1.44 -10.16 -11.89
C LYS A 14 0.44 -10.64 -10.83
N ARG A 15 0.64 -10.32 -9.54
CA ARG A 15 -0.31 -10.69 -8.48
C ARG A 15 -1.64 -9.96 -8.60
N HIS A 16 -1.62 -8.68 -8.98
CA HIS A 16 -2.84 -7.96 -9.33
C HIS A 16 -3.55 -8.61 -10.50
N LEU A 17 -2.82 -8.89 -11.60
CA LEU A 17 -3.37 -9.50 -12.80
C LEU A 17 -4.02 -10.85 -12.52
N GLN A 18 -3.41 -11.70 -11.69
CA GLN A 18 -3.97 -12.99 -11.27
C GLN A 18 -5.38 -12.84 -10.68
N SER A 19 -5.60 -11.80 -9.85
CA SER A 19 -6.94 -11.53 -9.31
C SER A 19 -7.88 -10.86 -10.33
N MET A 20 -7.34 -10.01 -11.20
CA MET A 20 -8.16 -9.32 -12.22
C MET A 20 -8.73 -10.30 -13.26
N VAL A 21 -8.03 -11.38 -13.57
CA VAL A 21 -8.47 -12.42 -14.53
C VAL A 21 -9.77 -13.10 -14.09
N GLU A 22 -10.10 -13.09 -12.79
CA GLU A 22 -11.42 -13.55 -12.30
C GLU A 22 -12.59 -12.74 -12.87
N LEU A 23 -12.33 -11.55 -13.44
CA LEU A 23 -13.33 -10.66 -14.04
C LEU A 23 -13.42 -10.78 -15.58
N GLN A 24 -12.67 -11.68 -16.21
CA GLN A 24 -12.54 -11.79 -17.67
C GLN A 24 -13.85 -12.07 -18.42
N ASP A 25 -14.86 -12.65 -17.75
CA ASP A 25 -16.17 -12.89 -18.32
C ASP A 25 -17.06 -11.63 -18.36
N GLN A 26 -16.67 -10.57 -17.64
CA GLN A 26 -17.41 -9.32 -17.52
C GLN A 26 -16.68 -8.15 -18.19
N TYR A 27 -15.34 -8.17 -18.21
CA TYR A 27 -14.49 -7.09 -18.71
C TYR A 27 -13.42 -7.59 -19.66
N GLN A 28 -13.07 -6.77 -20.65
CA GLN A 28 -11.83 -6.95 -21.40
C GLN A 28 -10.66 -6.48 -20.53
N ILE A 29 -9.63 -7.32 -20.39
CA ILE A 29 -8.48 -7.03 -19.54
C ILE A 29 -7.27 -6.69 -20.41
N TYR A 30 -6.67 -5.53 -20.15
CA TYR A 30 -5.45 -5.05 -20.78
C TYR A 30 -4.30 -5.01 -19.78
N ALA A 31 -3.11 -5.40 -20.23
CA ALA A 31 -1.90 -5.39 -19.41
C ALA A 31 -0.76 -4.70 -20.16
N VAL A 32 -0.33 -3.55 -19.65
CA VAL A 32 0.80 -2.79 -20.21
C VAL A 32 2.10 -3.28 -19.58
N GLU A 33 3.01 -3.82 -20.39
CA GLU A 33 4.34 -4.28 -19.97
C GLU A 33 5.34 -4.07 -21.10
N ILE A 34 6.47 -3.42 -20.81
CA ILE A 34 7.50 -3.12 -21.82
C ILE A 34 8.44 -4.31 -22.09
N ASN A 35 8.57 -5.21 -21.13
CA ASN A 35 9.49 -6.35 -21.23
C ASN A 35 8.87 -7.51 -22.02
N GLU A 36 9.40 -7.75 -23.22
CA GLU A 36 8.91 -8.79 -24.14
C GLU A 36 8.98 -10.22 -23.55
N GLU A 37 10.02 -10.51 -22.76
CA GLU A 37 10.15 -11.84 -22.13
C GLU A 37 9.04 -12.06 -21.08
N ILE A 38 8.70 -11.01 -20.32
CA ILE A 38 7.58 -11.05 -19.37
C ILE A 38 6.27 -11.23 -20.13
N ILE A 39 6.03 -10.44 -21.18
CA ILE A 39 4.83 -10.56 -22.04
C ILE A 39 4.69 -11.98 -22.56
N LYS A 40 5.74 -12.55 -23.14
CA LYS A 40 5.73 -13.92 -23.69
C LYS A 40 5.31 -14.97 -22.66
N VAL A 41 5.88 -14.89 -21.45
CA VAL A 41 5.56 -15.82 -20.35
C VAL A 41 4.11 -15.64 -19.89
N LEU A 42 3.67 -14.39 -19.71
CA LEU A 42 2.35 -14.09 -19.19
C LEU A 42 1.23 -14.33 -20.21
N THR A 43 1.49 -14.16 -21.50
CA THR A 43 0.51 -14.50 -22.56
C THR A 43 0.19 -15.99 -22.56
N ALA A 44 1.18 -16.83 -22.28
CA ALA A 44 0.94 -18.28 -22.17
C ALA A 44 0.15 -18.65 -20.90
N GLU A 45 0.34 -17.89 -19.80
CA GLU A 45 -0.36 -18.12 -18.53
C GLU A 45 -1.79 -17.52 -18.53
N PHE A 46 -1.98 -16.38 -19.22
CA PHE A 46 -3.25 -15.64 -19.27
C PHE A 46 -3.68 -15.35 -20.71
N PRO A 47 -4.15 -16.37 -21.47
CA PRO A 47 -4.40 -16.25 -22.90
C PRO A 47 -5.54 -15.28 -23.28
N ASN A 48 -6.40 -14.92 -22.33
CA ASN A 48 -7.53 -14.00 -22.54
C ASN A 48 -7.19 -12.54 -22.16
N VAL A 49 -5.94 -12.24 -21.78
CA VAL A 49 -5.49 -10.89 -21.45
C VAL A 49 -4.83 -10.27 -22.68
N ASN A 50 -5.17 -9.01 -22.97
CA ASN A 50 -4.57 -8.25 -24.05
C ASN A 50 -3.27 -7.61 -23.55
N PHE A 51 -2.11 -8.24 -23.83
CA PHE A 51 -0.80 -7.67 -23.51
C PHE A 51 -0.39 -6.66 -24.58
N ILE A 52 -0.05 -5.46 -24.14
CA ILE A 52 0.38 -4.34 -24.97
C ILE A 52 1.65 -3.72 -24.38
N LYS A 53 2.41 -2.97 -25.19
CA LYS A 53 3.71 -2.44 -24.77
C LYS A 53 3.64 -1.02 -24.21
N THR A 54 2.68 -0.23 -24.64
CA THR A 54 2.57 1.18 -24.28
C THR A 54 1.16 1.55 -23.83
N VAL A 55 1.05 2.64 -23.12
CA VAL A 55 -0.24 3.17 -22.62
C VAL A 55 -1.12 3.64 -23.79
N GLU A 56 -0.50 4.10 -24.88
CA GLU A 56 -1.18 4.58 -26.08
C GLU A 56 -1.88 3.48 -26.89
N GLU A 57 -1.64 2.21 -26.55
CA GLU A 57 -2.33 1.06 -27.15
C GLU A 57 -3.60 0.64 -26.34
N LEU A 58 -3.86 1.30 -25.19
CA LEU A 58 -5.05 1.06 -24.38
C LEU A 58 -6.33 1.56 -25.08
N PRO A 59 -7.51 1.00 -24.77
CA PRO A 59 -8.79 1.57 -25.18
C PRO A 59 -8.97 3.02 -24.73
N ASN A 60 -9.73 3.79 -25.49
CA ASN A 60 -10.04 5.19 -25.17
C ASN A 60 -10.90 5.35 -23.89
N GLU A 61 -11.59 4.30 -23.46
CA GLU A 61 -12.44 4.30 -22.26
C GLU A 61 -12.09 3.11 -21.37
N LEU A 62 -11.87 3.38 -20.08
CA LEU A 62 -11.49 2.38 -19.08
C LEU A 62 -12.32 2.56 -17.80
N GLU A 63 -12.96 1.49 -17.35
CA GLU A 63 -13.74 1.48 -16.12
C GLU A 63 -12.83 1.56 -14.87
N ALA A 64 -11.73 0.81 -14.90
CA ALA A 64 -10.76 0.84 -13.82
C ALA A 64 -9.34 0.53 -14.33
N VAL A 65 -8.35 1.20 -13.74
CA VAL A 65 -6.92 0.97 -14.02
C VAL A 65 -6.15 0.76 -12.72
N VAL A 66 -5.30 -0.27 -12.69
CA VAL A 66 -4.30 -0.46 -11.62
C VAL A 66 -2.94 0.04 -12.13
N ILE A 67 -2.30 0.98 -11.43
CA ILE A 67 -0.95 1.43 -11.78
C ILE A 67 0.04 0.82 -10.79
N ALA A 68 0.66 -0.31 -11.18
CA ALA A 68 1.51 -1.17 -10.36
C ALA A 68 3.02 -1.01 -10.65
N THR A 69 3.41 0.12 -11.20
CA THR A 69 4.81 0.44 -11.50
C THR A 69 5.57 0.97 -10.29
N ASN A 70 6.88 1.11 -10.39
CA ASN A 70 7.69 1.77 -9.37
C ASN A 70 7.33 3.25 -9.22
N SER A 71 7.58 3.82 -8.04
CA SER A 71 7.24 5.19 -7.66
C SER A 71 7.87 6.27 -8.54
N ASN A 72 9.07 6.01 -9.08
CA ASN A 72 9.84 6.97 -9.89
C ASN A 72 9.26 7.23 -11.29
N ILE A 73 8.50 6.28 -11.86
CA ILE A 73 7.90 6.40 -13.21
C ILE A 73 6.38 6.53 -13.18
N ARG A 74 5.76 6.28 -12.04
CA ARG A 74 4.29 6.18 -11.90
C ARG A 74 3.57 7.46 -12.30
N ARG A 75 4.10 8.62 -11.93
CA ARG A 75 3.54 9.92 -12.29
C ARG A 75 3.53 10.12 -13.82
N LEU A 76 4.61 9.76 -14.51
CA LEU A 76 4.69 9.87 -15.97
C LEU A 76 3.65 8.97 -16.66
N LEU A 77 3.54 7.72 -16.22
CA LEU A 77 2.57 6.77 -16.78
C LEU A 77 1.11 7.18 -16.48
N PHE A 78 0.85 7.76 -15.33
CA PHE A 78 -0.46 8.35 -15.04
C PHE A 78 -0.78 9.49 -16.01
N GLU A 79 0.18 10.39 -16.28
CA GLU A 79 -0.03 11.50 -17.23
C GLU A 79 -0.26 11.00 -18.67
N GLN A 80 0.51 10.01 -19.13
CA GLN A 80 0.29 9.37 -20.42
C GLN A 80 -1.12 8.74 -20.49
N LEU A 81 -1.54 8.03 -19.44
CA LEU A 81 -2.84 7.39 -19.36
C LEU A 81 -3.99 8.39 -19.52
N ILE A 82 -4.00 9.48 -18.75
CA ILE A 82 -5.10 10.46 -18.78
C ILE A 82 -5.10 11.35 -20.03
N ASN A 83 -3.97 11.43 -20.73
CA ASN A 83 -3.89 12.12 -22.03
C ASN A 83 -4.38 11.23 -23.18
N HIS A 84 -4.40 9.91 -23.01
CA HIS A 84 -4.83 8.96 -24.04
C HIS A 84 -6.24 8.42 -23.80
N SER A 85 -6.58 8.06 -22.56
CA SER A 85 -7.84 7.39 -22.21
C SER A 85 -8.67 8.18 -21.21
N THR A 86 -9.98 8.09 -21.33
CA THR A 86 -10.92 8.47 -20.27
C THR A 86 -11.00 7.33 -19.27
N VAL A 87 -10.66 7.60 -18.02
CA VAL A 87 -10.62 6.60 -16.94
C VAL A 87 -11.58 7.01 -15.83
N LYS A 88 -12.41 6.10 -15.36
CA LYS A 88 -13.34 6.37 -14.25
C LYS A 88 -12.70 6.15 -12.88
N ASN A 89 -11.93 5.07 -12.73
CA ASN A 89 -11.41 4.61 -11.43
C ASN A 89 -9.94 4.22 -11.54
N ILE A 90 -9.11 4.64 -10.58
CA ILE A 90 -7.68 4.28 -10.54
C ILE A 90 -7.31 3.71 -9.17
N ILE A 91 -6.57 2.60 -9.16
CA ILE A 91 -5.89 2.08 -7.98
C ILE A 91 -4.39 2.24 -8.18
N PHE A 92 -3.78 3.09 -7.36
CA PHE A 92 -2.33 3.25 -7.35
C PHE A 92 -1.66 2.28 -6.39
N GLU A 93 -0.50 1.75 -6.78
CA GLU A 93 0.41 1.12 -5.83
C GLU A 93 1.12 2.15 -4.95
N LYS A 94 1.48 1.70 -3.75
CA LYS A 94 2.33 2.46 -2.82
C LYS A 94 3.82 2.16 -3.13
N VAL A 95 4.77 2.93 -2.68
CA VAL A 95 4.71 4.33 -2.29
C VAL A 95 4.31 5.14 -3.51
N LEU A 96 3.42 6.11 -3.35
CA LEU A 96 2.82 6.78 -4.50
C LEU A 96 3.86 7.40 -5.43
N PHE A 97 4.61 8.39 -4.95
CA PHE A 97 5.62 9.12 -5.72
C PHE A 97 6.82 9.46 -4.85
N GLN A 98 7.91 9.89 -5.48
CA GLN A 98 9.15 10.27 -4.79
C GLN A 98 9.25 11.76 -4.46
N LYS A 99 8.45 12.62 -5.11
CA LYS A 99 8.50 14.07 -5.01
C LYS A 99 7.15 14.63 -4.59
N GLU A 100 7.16 15.66 -3.73
CA GLU A 100 5.95 16.34 -3.28
C GLU A 100 5.10 16.88 -4.44
N GLU A 101 5.73 17.48 -5.43
CA GLU A 101 5.06 18.08 -6.59
C GLU A 101 4.20 17.07 -7.37
N ASP A 102 4.61 15.80 -7.45
CA ASP A 102 3.89 14.74 -8.16
C ASP A 102 2.57 14.40 -7.46
N TYR A 103 2.53 14.44 -6.13
CA TYR A 103 1.30 14.23 -5.36
C TYR A 103 0.25 15.30 -5.67
N HIS A 104 0.66 16.56 -5.68
CA HIS A 104 -0.24 17.68 -5.96
C HIS A 104 -0.67 17.71 -7.43
N PHE A 105 0.24 17.40 -8.35
CA PHE A 105 -0.10 17.29 -9.77
C PHE A 105 -1.18 16.24 -10.01
N VAL A 106 -0.98 15.02 -9.48
CA VAL A 106 -1.92 13.91 -9.68
C VAL A 106 -3.26 14.23 -9.03
N ARG A 107 -3.29 14.75 -7.80
CA ARG A 107 -4.53 15.21 -7.14
C ARG A 107 -5.32 16.18 -8.01
N ASN A 108 -4.63 17.20 -8.54
CA ASN A 108 -5.29 18.23 -9.34
C ASN A 108 -5.89 17.63 -10.62
N LYS A 109 -5.18 16.71 -11.28
CA LYS A 109 -5.67 16.02 -12.47
C LYS A 109 -6.82 15.05 -12.19
N LEU A 110 -6.78 14.33 -11.10
CA LEU A 110 -7.90 13.48 -10.66
C LEU A 110 -9.18 14.31 -10.46
N ASN A 111 -9.06 15.46 -9.80
CA ASN A 111 -10.20 16.39 -9.58
C ASN A 111 -10.69 17.03 -10.89
N GLU A 112 -9.77 17.51 -11.74
CA GLU A 112 -10.07 18.13 -13.04
C GLU A 112 -10.86 17.18 -13.94
N LEU A 113 -10.47 15.90 -13.97
CA LEU A 113 -11.04 14.88 -14.85
C LEU A 113 -12.15 14.04 -14.17
N ASN A 114 -12.48 14.35 -12.91
CA ASN A 114 -13.47 13.62 -12.11
C ASN A 114 -13.16 12.10 -12.05
N ILE A 115 -11.89 11.75 -11.81
CA ILE A 115 -11.43 10.38 -11.68
C ILE A 115 -11.43 10.00 -10.19
N HIS A 116 -12.10 8.90 -9.84
CA HIS A 116 -12.02 8.35 -8.49
C HIS A 116 -10.73 7.54 -8.33
N ALA A 117 -10.00 7.74 -7.23
CA ALA A 117 -8.74 7.05 -7.05
C ALA A 117 -8.50 6.59 -5.61
N TRP A 118 -7.85 5.42 -5.48
CA TRP A 118 -7.48 4.78 -4.23
C TRP A 118 -6.02 4.34 -4.27
N VAL A 119 -5.47 4.09 -3.08
CA VAL A 119 -4.09 3.61 -2.93
C VAL A 119 -4.08 2.23 -2.28
N ASN A 120 -3.33 1.30 -2.85
CA ASN A 120 -3.31 -0.09 -2.44
C ASN A 120 -2.52 -0.33 -1.15
N CYS A 121 -3.02 0.22 -0.03
CA CYS A 121 -2.64 -0.22 1.31
C CYS A 121 -3.55 -1.39 1.73
N ALA A 122 -3.23 -2.56 1.23
CA ALA A 122 -4.08 -3.74 1.14
C ALA A 122 -4.66 -4.27 2.47
N ARG A 123 -4.01 -3.99 3.62
CA ARG A 123 -4.43 -4.50 4.94
C ARG A 123 -5.85 -4.10 5.32
N ARG A 124 -6.32 -2.93 4.87
CA ARG A 124 -7.70 -2.47 5.08
C ARG A 124 -8.75 -3.40 4.48
N GLU A 125 -8.39 -4.18 3.46
CA GLU A 125 -9.27 -5.14 2.78
C GLU A 125 -9.27 -6.54 3.40
N TRP A 126 -8.37 -6.80 4.37
CA TRP A 126 -8.35 -8.10 5.05
C TRP A 126 -9.47 -8.19 6.10
N ASP A 127 -10.30 -9.21 6.00
CA ASP A 127 -11.43 -9.41 6.93
C ASP A 127 -10.97 -9.52 8.39
N SER A 128 -9.76 -10.05 8.62
CA SER A 128 -9.16 -10.10 9.95
C SER A 128 -8.92 -8.71 10.55
N TYR A 129 -8.45 -7.73 9.74
CA TYR A 129 -8.29 -6.35 10.21
C TYR A 129 -9.61 -5.59 10.30
N LYS A 130 -10.59 -5.90 9.44
CA LYS A 130 -11.95 -5.32 9.56
C LYS A 130 -12.62 -5.76 10.86
N SER A 131 -12.50 -7.05 11.20
CA SER A 131 -12.99 -7.58 12.47
C SER A 131 -12.28 -6.94 13.67
N LEU A 132 -10.94 -6.88 13.62
CA LEU A 132 -10.14 -6.27 14.69
C LEU A 132 -10.48 -4.79 14.87
N LYS A 133 -10.67 -4.03 13.79
CA LYS A 133 -11.10 -2.62 13.88
C LYS A 133 -12.41 -2.48 14.65
N ASN A 134 -13.39 -3.35 14.37
CA ASN A 134 -14.67 -3.34 15.09
C ASN A 134 -14.47 -3.61 16.58
N GLU A 135 -13.65 -4.60 16.96
CA GLU A 135 -13.30 -4.86 18.37
C GLU A 135 -12.64 -3.65 19.02
N LEU A 136 -11.66 -3.03 18.32
CA LEU A 136 -10.92 -1.88 18.84
C LEU A 136 -11.74 -0.59 18.96
N ASN A 137 -12.91 -0.51 18.31
CA ASN A 137 -13.80 0.66 18.45
C ASN A 137 -14.38 0.83 19.87
N GLU A 138 -14.39 -0.22 20.67
CA GLU A 138 -14.86 -0.18 22.06
C GLU A 138 -13.86 0.48 23.02
N PHE A 139 -12.60 0.70 22.59
CA PHE A 139 -11.54 1.26 23.41
C PHE A 139 -11.25 2.72 23.07
N ASN A 140 -10.88 3.50 24.09
CA ASN A 140 -10.54 4.92 23.94
C ASN A 140 -9.08 5.13 23.61
N ASP A 141 -8.19 4.29 24.14
CA ASP A 141 -6.74 4.40 23.97
C ASP A 141 -6.13 3.17 23.33
N LEU A 142 -5.32 3.40 22.31
CA LEU A 142 -4.52 2.37 21.64
C LEU A 142 -3.03 2.72 21.76
N TYR A 143 -2.21 1.67 21.91
CA TYR A 143 -0.76 1.72 21.80
C TYR A 143 -0.34 0.66 20.78
N ILE A 144 0.37 1.03 19.73
CA ILE A 144 0.69 0.12 18.63
C ILE A 144 2.20 0.03 18.45
N SER A 145 2.71 -1.20 18.39
CA SER A 145 4.12 -1.47 18.07
C SER A 145 4.21 -2.44 16.90
N ALA A 146 4.99 -2.09 15.89
CA ALA A 146 5.30 -2.97 14.77
C ALA A 146 6.82 -3.12 14.68
N ILE A 147 7.32 -4.37 14.77
CA ILE A 147 8.76 -4.63 14.84
C ILE A 147 9.14 -5.86 14.05
N GLY A 148 10.31 -5.82 13.41
CA GLY A 148 10.91 -6.95 12.69
C GLY A 148 12.34 -6.66 12.26
N GLY A 149 13.04 -7.69 11.78
CA GLY A 149 14.38 -7.58 11.23
C GLY A 149 14.33 -7.45 9.70
N GLN A 150 15.05 -6.49 9.13
CA GLN A 150 15.25 -6.31 7.67
C GLN A 150 13.98 -6.44 6.80
N TRP A 151 12.84 -5.99 7.31
CA TRP A 151 11.55 -6.10 6.60
C TRP A 151 11.29 -4.97 5.59
N GLY A 152 12.28 -4.06 5.41
CA GLY A 152 12.22 -2.96 4.44
C GLY A 152 11.29 -1.83 4.91
N ILE A 153 11.66 -1.14 5.98
CA ILE A 153 10.86 -0.07 6.58
C ILE A 153 10.62 1.09 5.59
N GLY A 154 11.62 1.41 4.74
CA GLY A 154 11.51 2.48 3.76
C GLY A 154 10.31 2.29 2.83
N CYS A 155 10.18 1.11 2.24
CA CYS A 155 9.07 0.85 1.32
C CYS A 155 7.78 0.34 2.00
N ASN A 156 7.84 -0.22 3.21
CA ASN A 156 6.68 -0.88 3.82
C ASN A 156 6.07 -0.15 5.02
N ALA A 157 6.76 0.83 5.63
CA ALA A 157 6.19 1.56 6.78
C ALA A 157 4.86 2.24 6.44
N ILE A 158 4.69 2.71 5.20
CA ILE A 158 3.45 3.34 4.74
C ILE A 158 2.23 2.42 4.89
N HIS A 159 2.38 1.11 4.74
CA HIS A 159 1.31 0.14 4.99
C HIS A 159 0.91 0.06 6.46
N ILE A 160 1.89 0.24 7.37
CA ILE A 160 1.65 0.20 8.81
C ILE A 160 1.07 1.53 9.29
N LEU A 161 1.58 2.64 8.75
CA LEU A 161 1.02 3.96 9.02
C LEU A 161 -0.46 4.04 8.57
N ASP A 162 -0.77 3.56 7.38
CA ASP A 162 -2.13 3.47 6.87
C ASP A 162 -3.03 2.55 7.73
N LEU A 163 -2.48 1.42 8.21
CA LEU A 163 -3.18 0.53 9.13
C LEU A 163 -3.46 1.21 10.48
N ILE A 164 -2.52 2.00 11.00
CA ILE A 164 -2.70 2.76 12.25
C ILE A 164 -3.83 3.76 12.10
N GLU A 165 -3.89 4.53 11.01
CA GLU A 165 -5.02 5.42 10.73
C GLU A 165 -6.34 4.67 10.62
N TYR A 166 -6.33 3.52 9.94
CA TYR A 166 -7.51 2.67 9.79
C TYR A 166 -8.03 2.16 11.14
N LEU A 167 -7.15 1.65 12.00
CA LEU A 167 -7.52 1.07 13.30
C LEU A 167 -7.88 2.14 14.34
N SER A 168 -7.18 3.29 14.33
CA SER A 168 -7.48 4.41 15.21
C SER A 168 -8.73 5.21 14.78
N GLY A 169 -9.08 5.14 13.49
CA GLY A 169 -10.15 5.95 12.90
C GLY A 169 -9.80 7.43 12.75
N SER A 170 -8.51 7.80 12.79
CA SER A 170 -8.03 9.18 12.75
C SER A 170 -6.73 9.29 11.95
N GLU A 171 -6.52 10.44 11.31
CA GLU A 171 -5.25 10.75 10.66
C GLU A 171 -4.09 10.78 11.67
N ILE A 172 -2.89 10.42 11.24
CA ILE A 172 -1.66 10.59 12.02
C ILE A 172 -1.44 12.10 12.25
N GLU A 173 -1.34 12.51 13.50
CA GLU A 173 -1.16 13.91 13.90
C GLU A 173 0.31 14.31 13.87
N ASN A 174 1.18 13.45 14.39
CA ASN A 174 2.61 13.67 14.45
C ASN A 174 3.37 12.40 14.06
N LEU A 175 4.43 12.57 13.25
CA LEU A 175 5.36 11.54 12.85
C LEU A 175 6.79 11.97 13.17
N ASP A 176 7.49 11.17 13.95
CA ASP A 176 8.88 11.40 14.34
C ASP A 176 9.77 10.31 13.73
N ILE A 177 10.79 10.74 12.98
CA ILE A 177 11.82 9.90 12.38
C ILE A 177 13.20 10.09 13.05
N GLY A 178 13.27 10.85 14.14
CA GLY A 178 14.54 11.18 14.81
C GLY A 178 15.29 9.99 15.42
N LYS A 179 14.68 8.78 15.40
CA LYS A 179 15.30 7.52 15.83
C LYS A 179 15.67 6.60 14.66
N LEU A 180 15.69 7.11 13.45
CA LEU A 180 16.30 6.39 12.34
C LEU A 180 17.82 6.38 12.46
N GLU A 181 18.41 5.26 12.07
CA GLU A 181 19.87 5.12 12.04
C GLU A 181 20.44 5.88 10.83
N ASN A 182 21.60 6.52 11.00
CA ASN A 182 22.31 7.19 9.90
C ASN A 182 23.02 6.16 9.00
N ASN A 183 22.26 5.16 8.54
CA ASN A 183 22.70 4.09 7.68
C ASN A 183 21.67 3.85 6.59
N VAL A 184 21.97 4.33 5.38
CA VAL A 184 21.13 4.15 4.19
C VAL A 184 21.78 3.10 3.29
N VAL A 185 21.03 2.07 2.94
CA VAL A 185 21.51 0.97 2.11
C VAL A 185 20.72 0.89 0.79
N GLU A 186 21.37 0.44 -0.27
CA GLU A 186 20.65 0.18 -1.52
C GLU A 186 19.69 -1.00 -1.33
N SER A 187 18.46 -0.84 -1.79
CA SER A 187 17.45 -1.90 -1.71
C SER A 187 17.72 -2.99 -2.77
N LYS A 188 16.92 -4.06 -2.76
CA LYS A 188 16.96 -5.10 -3.80
C LYS A 188 16.62 -4.54 -5.21
N ARG A 189 16.05 -3.35 -5.30
CA ARG A 189 15.75 -2.64 -6.55
C ARG A 189 16.75 -1.52 -6.75
N LYS A 190 17.52 -1.59 -7.82
CA LYS A 190 18.54 -0.59 -8.16
C LYS A 190 17.96 0.83 -8.20
N GLY A 191 18.63 1.76 -7.53
CA GLY A 191 18.22 3.17 -7.43
C GLY A 191 17.13 3.45 -6.40
N PHE A 192 16.79 2.46 -5.57
CA PHE A 192 15.92 2.63 -4.40
C PHE A 192 16.67 2.23 -3.14
N TYR A 193 16.30 2.83 -2.03
CA TYR A 193 17.04 2.72 -0.79
C TYR A 193 16.16 2.31 0.37
N GLU A 194 16.80 1.72 1.39
CA GLU A 194 16.22 1.34 2.66
C GLU A 194 17.05 1.91 3.81
N PHE A 195 16.46 1.94 4.97
CA PHE A 195 17.07 2.41 6.21
C PHE A 195 16.55 1.59 7.39
N PHE A 196 17.10 1.83 8.59
CA PHE A 196 16.79 1.10 9.82
C PHE A 196 16.44 2.05 10.95
N GLY A 197 16.03 1.50 12.09
CA GLY A 197 15.65 2.28 13.26
C GLY A 197 14.15 2.33 13.47
N THR A 198 13.67 3.40 14.12
CA THR A 198 12.28 3.50 14.57
C THR A 198 11.62 4.79 14.08
N ILE A 199 10.43 4.65 13.56
CA ILE A 199 9.47 5.73 13.28
C ILE A 199 8.43 5.69 14.39
N SER A 200 8.07 6.83 14.97
CA SER A 200 7.09 6.91 16.05
C SER A 200 6.11 8.07 15.85
N GLY A 201 5.01 8.06 16.59
CA GLY A 201 4.02 9.12 16.49
C GLY A 201 2.73 8.86 17.25
N VAL A 202 1.71 9.67 16.94
CA VAL A 202 0.37 9.63 17.54
C VAL A 202 -0.70 9.79 16.46
N SER A 203 -1.91 9.22 16.70
CA SER A 203 -3.03 9.30 15.77
C SER A 203 -4.35 9.14 16.51
N GLY A 204 -5.04 10.25 16.82
CA GLY A 204 -6.31 10.23 17.54
C GLY A 204 -6.27 9.42 18.82
N LYS A 205 -7.03 8.30 18.86
CA LYS A 205 -6.99 7.39 20.01
C LYS A 205 -5.72 6.54 20.11
N CYS A 206 -4.89 6.46 19.06
CA CYS A 206 -3.57 5.83 19.16
C CYS A 206 -2.59 6.80 19.82
N LYS A 207 -2.43 6.69 21.14
CA LYS A 207 -1.64 7.57 21.98
C LYS A 207 -0.15 7.48 21.73
N ASN A 208 0.31 6.35 21.21
CA ASN A 208 1.67 6.16 20.76
C ASN A 208 1.74 4.98 19.80
N PHE A 209 2.50 5.15 18.72
CA PHE A 209 2.94 4.03 17.90
C PHE A 209 4.45 4.06 17.67
N ASN A 210 5.02 2.85 17.49
CA ASN A 210 6.42 2.67 17.13
C ASN A 210 6.50 1.62 16.00
N ILE A 211 7.20 1.97 14.92
CA ILE A 211 7.45 1.09 13.78
C ILE A 211 8.96 0.93 13.66
N THR A 212 9.47 -0.28 13.95
CA THR A 212 10.90 -0.54 14.07
C THR A 212 11.38 -1.58 13.07
N CYS A 213 12.45 -1.27 12.36
CA CYS A 213 13.21 -2.20 11.55
C CYS A 213 14.63 -2.33 12.13
N ILE A 214 14.99 -3.54 12.54
CA ILE A 214 16.31 -3.82 13.12
C ILE A 214 17.24 -4.26 12.00
N ASP A 215 18.42 -3.62 11.89
CA ASP A 215 19.46 -4.04 10.98
C ASP A 215 20.10 -5.38 11.43
N GLU A 216 20.65 -6.13 10.47
CA GLU A 216 21.33 -7.40 10.69
C GLU A 216 20.55 -8.42 11.53
N SER A 217 19.20 -8.38 11.45
CA SER A 217 18.30 -9.24 12.22
C SER A 217 17.39 -10.05 11.32
N VAL A 218 17.13 -11.29 11.71
CA VAL A 218 16.14 -12.20 11.08
C VAL A 218 14.84 -12.30 11.89
N LEU A 219 14.61 -11.34 12.80
CA LEU A 219 13.42 -11.32 13.65
C LEU A 219 12.15 -11.26 12.79
N PRO A 220 11.17 -12.16 12.96
CA PRO A 220 9.91 -12.10 12.25
C PRO A 220 9.16 -10.79 12.53
N PHE A 221 8.54 -10.23 11.51
CA PHE A 221 7.70 -9.04 11.66
C PHE A 221 6.45 -9.35 12.46
N ARG A 222 6.14 -8.51 13.45
CA ARG A 222 4.94 -8.60 14.28
C ARG A 222 4.35 -7.25 14.57
N ILE A 223 3.04 -7.23 14.79
CA ILE A 223 2.30 -6.05 15.23
C ILE A 223 1.69 -6.37 16.60
N GLU A 224 1.90 -5.49 17.55
CA GLU A 224 1.29 -5.56 18.88
C GLU A 224 0.39 -4.35 19.09
N ILE A 225 -0.80 -4.59 19.63
CA ILE A 225 -1.77 -3.56 19.99
C ILE A 225 -2.13 -3.74 21.44
N THR A 226 -2.03 -2.69 22.23
CA THR A 226 -2.44 -2.67 23.64
C THR A 226 -3.54 -1.63 23.81
N THR A 227 -4.56 -1.98 24.57
CA THR A 227 -5.66 -1.12 24.99
C THR A 227 -5.69 -1.05 26.51
N GLU A 228 -6.70 -0.37 27.08
CA GLU A 228 -6.92 -0.33 28.53
C GLU A 228 -7.22 -1.73 29.14
N LYS A 229 -7.77 -2.65 28.32
CA LYS A 229 -8.26 -3.95 28.83
C LYS A 229 -7.81 -5.16 28.03
N SER A 230 -7.10 -4.97 26.92
CA SER A 230 -6.73 -6.08 26.05
C SER A 230 -5.35 -5.87 25.40
N ARG A 231 -4.72 -6.98 25.06
CA ARG A 231 -3.48 -7.04 24.27
C ARG A 231 -3.67 -7.97 23.10
N TYR A 232 -3.16 -7.55 21.97
CA TYR A 232 -3.19 -8.30 20.71
C TYR A 232 -1.77 -8.44 20.17
N MET A 233 -1.37 -9.65 19.79
CA MET A 233 -0.11 -9.92 19.09
C MET A 233 -0.43 -10.58 17.76
N ILE A 234 -0.17 -9.90 16.66
CA ILE A 234 -0.49 -10.34 15.30
C ILE A 234 0.75 -10.85 14.62
N ASP A 235 0.72 -12.10 14.16
CA ASP A 235 1.74 -12.72 13.32
C ASP A 235 1.10 -13.01 11.95
N GLU A 236 1.20 -12.02 11.05
CA GLU A 236 0.63 -12.13 9.70
C GLU A 236 1.24 -13.30 8.93
N GLY A 237 2.54 -13.51 9.04
CA GLY A 237 3.27 -14.54 8.30
C GLY A 237 2.83 -15.97 8.67
N ASN A 238 2.41 -16.18 9.93
CA ASN A 238 1.96 -17.47 10.43
C ASN A 238 0.44 -17.56 10.59
N ASN A 239 -0.30 -16.56 10.12
CA ASN A 239 -1.77 -16.53 10.10
C ASN A 239 -2.42 -16.72 11.48
N TYR A 240 -1.92 -16.05 12.51
CA TYR A 240 -2.56 -16.07 13.82
C TYR A 240 -2.49 -14.75 14.56
N LEU A 241 -3.41 -14.60 15.50
CA LEU A 241 -3.51 -13.52 16.47
C LEU A 241 -3.59 -14.15 17.87
N LEU A 242 -2.76 -13.65 18.79
CA LEU A 242 -2.90 -13.93 20.22
C LEU A 242 -3.63 -12.75 20.86
N VAL A 243 -4.62 -13.06 21.67
CA VAL A 243 -5.41 -12.07 22.46
C VAL A 243 -5.30 -12.43 23.93
N SER A 244 -5.10 -11.42 24.77
CA SER A 244 -5.12 -11.52 26.22
C SER A 244 -5.92 -10.33 26.76
N ASP A 245 -6.88 -10.57 27.63
CA ASP A 245 -7.81 -9.57 28.15
C ASP A 245 -8.05 -9.73 29.65
N GLU A 246 -8.68 -8.72 30.25
CA GLU A 246 -9.02 -8.70 31.69
C GLU A 246 -9.98 -9.85 32.06
N GLU A 247 -10.94 -10.18 31.21
CA GLU A 247 -11.93 -11.24 31.46
C GLU A 247 -11.31 -12.63 31.53
N SER A 248 -10.27 -12.86 30.71
CA SER A 248 -9.52 -14.12 30.71
C SER A 248 -8.49 -14.21 31.83
N GLY A 249 -8.38 -13.19 32.70
CA GLY A 249 -7.29 -13.09 33.69
C GLY A 249 -5.91 -12.99 33.03
N TRP A 250 -5.83 -12.33 31.89
CA TRP A 250 -4.61 -12.12 31.12
C TRP A 250 -4.00 -13.41 30.54
N GLN A 251 -4.81 -14.44 30.33
CA GLN A 251 -4.40 -15.66 29.66
C GLN A 251 -4.44 -15.47 28.14
N TRP A 252 -3.36 -15.85 27.43
CA TRP A 252 -3.29 -15.75 25.98
C TRP A 252 -4.19 -16.79 25.31
N LYS A 253 -5.04 -16.34 24.41
CA LYS A 253 -5.88 -17.17 23.54
C LYS A 253 -5.44 -16.96 22.09
N ARG A 254 -5.29 -18.06 21.36
CA ARG A 254 -4.96 -18.02 19.92
C ARG A 254 -6.24 -17.95 19.11
N ARG A 255 -6.27 -17.03 18.15
CA ARG A 255 -7.32 -16.91 17.12
C ARG A 255 -6.69 -17.02 15.74
N GLU A 256 -7.46 -17.45 14.74
CA GLU A 256 -7.05 -17.40 13.34
C GLU A 256 -6.97 -15.94 12.87
N PHE A 257 -5.95 -15.63 12.09
CA PHE A 257 -5.76 -14.33 11.45
C PHE A 257 -5.36 -14.56 9.99
N LYS A 258 -6.29 -14.38 9.06
CA LYS A 258 -6.06 -14.69 7.65
C LYS A 258 -5.42 -13.52 6.92
N GLN A 259 -4.23 -13.74 6.39
CA GLN A 259 -3.64 -12.88 5.39
C GLN A 259 -4.37 -13.08 4.04
N VAL A 260 -4.71 -11.98 3.36
CA VAL A 260 -5.25 -12.03 2.00
C VAL A 260 -4.16 -11.58 1.03
N TYR A 261 -3.81 -12.46 0.10
CA TYR A 261 -2.80 -12.14 -0.91
C TYR A 261 -3.36 -11.23 -2.00
N GLN A 262 -2.49 -10.41 -2.60
CA GLN A 262 -2.87 -9.51 -3.68
C GLN A 262 -3.55 -10.25 -4.85
N SER A 263 -3.10 -11.48 -5.14
CA SER A 263 -3.69 -12.34 -6.17
C SER A 263 -5.12 -12.82 -5.90
N GLN A 264 -5.69 -12.51 -4.73
CA GLN A 264 -7.05 -12.87 -4.33
C GLN A 264 -7.94 -11.65 -4.09
N MET A 265 -7.38 -10.45 -4.18
CA MET A 265 -8.04 -9.24 -3.67
C MET A 265 -8.39 -8.23 -4.77
N THR A 266 -7.48 -7.95 -5.69
CA THR A 266 -7.61 -6.83 -6.64
C THR A 266 -8.90 -6.90 -7.46
N GLY A 267 -9.25 -8.06 -8.00
CA GLY A 267 -10.48 -8.24 -8.78
C GLY A 267 -11.72 -7.91 -7.95
N ARG A 268 -11.78 -8.37 -6.68
CA ARG A 268 -12.90 -8.07 -5.78
C ARG A 268 -13.01 -6.57 -5.49
N VAL A 269 -11.86 -5.90 -5.26
CA VAL A 269 -11.81 -4.45 -5.03
C VAL A 269 -12.27 -3.68 -6.27
N ILE A 270 -11.76 -4.01 -7.46
CA ILE A 270 -12.19 -3.41 -8.73
C ILE A 270 -13.70 -3.59 -8.92
N LYS A 271 -14.20 -4.81 -8.72
CA LYS A 271 -15.64 -5.07 -8.86
C LYS A 271 -16.46 -4.24 -7.88
N SER A 272 -16.06 -4.15 -6.61
CA SER A 272 -16.75 -3.33 -5.60
C SER A 272 -16.76 -1.85 -5.99
N ILE A 273 -15.64 -1.32 -6.49
CA ILE A 273 -15.52 0.06 -6.95
C ILE A 273 -16.46 0.32 -8.14
N ILE A 274 -16.48 -0.56 -9.14
CA ILE A 274 -17.32 -0.38 -10.32
C ILE A 274 -18.81 -0.51 -9.97
N ASP A 275 -19.19 -1.49 -9.16
CA ASP A 275 -20.58 -1.77 -8.81
C ASP A 275 -21.18 -0.73 -7.85
N SER A 276 -20.41 -0.18 -6.93
CA SER A 276 -20.91 0.64 -5.82
C SER A 276 -20.14 1.94 -5.54
N GLY A 277 -18.98 2.13 -6.14
CA GLY A 277 -18.08 3.26 -5.82
C GLY A 277 -17.38 3.11 -4.46
N ILE A 278 -17.45 1.96 -3.79
CA ILE A 278 -16.99 1.79 -2.41
C ILE A 278 -15.97 0.66 -2.31
N CYS A 279 -14.87 0.91 -1.60
CA CYS A 279 -13.94 -0.10 -1.09
C CYS A 279 -13.32 0.40 0.23
N ASN A 280 -12.55 -0.46 0.92
CA ASN A 280 -11.88 -0.04 2.17
C ASN A 280 -10.48 0.52 1.94
N LEU A 281 -9.94 0.48 0.74
CA LEU A 281 -8.67 1.14 0.45
C LEU A 281 -8.78 2.64 0.76
N SER A 282 -7.67 3.24 1.17
CA SER A 282 -7.61 4.68 1.39
C SER A 282 -7.84 5.41 0.08
N ASP A 283 -8.75 6.40 0.06
CA ASP A 283 -8.87 7.29 -1.08
C ASP A 283 -7.57 8.07 -1.32
N TYR A 284 -7.43 8.61 -2.55
CA TYR A 284 -6.19 9.28 -2.94
C TYR A 284 -5.84 10.45 -2.03
N GLU A 285 -6.81 11.30 -1.66
CA GLU A 285 -6.57 12.52 -0.87
C GLU A 285 -6.07 12.16 0.54
N SER A 286 -6.72 11.21 1.23
CA SER A 286 -6.31 10.73 2.54
C SER A 286 -4.93 10.08 2.48
N SER A 287 -4.71 9.21 1.50
CA SER A 287 -3.43 8.54 1.32
C SER A 287 -2.30 9.49 0.93
N MET A 288 -2.59 10.52 0.10
CA MET A 288 -1.63 11.58 -0.24
C MET A 288 -1.15 12.32 1.02
N LYS A 289 -2.06 12.73 1.89
CA LYS A 289 -1.71 13.41 3.15
C LYS A 289 -0.79 12.56 4.01
N LEU A 290 -1.11 11.28 4.16
CA LEU A 290 -0.30 10.34 4.90
C LEU A 290 1.08 10.15 4.28
N HIS A 291 1.14 9.94 2.94
CA HIS A 291 2.41 9.81 2.22
C HIS A 291 3.28 11.06 2.38
N LEU A 292 2.71 12.27 2.25
CA LEU A 292 3.47 13.51 2.42
C LEU A 292 4.03 13.65 3.85
N LYS A 293 3.24 13.32 4.88
CA LYS A 293 3.76 13.27 6.27
C LYS A 293 4.95 12.31 6.41
N TYR A 294 4.97 11.23 5.65
CA TYR A 294 6.04 10.22 5.68
C TYR A 294 7.24 10.62 4.82
N ILE A 295 7.04 11.01 3.57
CA ILE A 295 8.16 11.24 2.65
C ILE A 295 8.88 12.56 2.87
N LEU A 296 8.20 13.64 3.31
CA LEU A 296 8.85 14.95 3.47
C LEU A 296 10.00 14.91 4.51
N PRO A 297 9.80 14.37 5.72
CA PRO A 297 10.92 14.18 6.63
C PRO A 297 12.01 13.25 6.09
N LEU A 298 11.63 12.22 5.32
CA LEU A 298 12.60 11.29 4.72
C LEU A 298 13.44 11.95 3.63
N ILE A 299 12.92 12.89 2.86
CA ILE A 299 13.73 13.67 1.90
C ILE A 299 14.89 14.36 2.63
N GLU A 300 14.61 15.01 3.76
CA GLU A 300 15.65 15.66 4.57
C GLU A 300 16.61 14.64 5.21
N PHE A 301 16.10 13.49 5.65
CA PHE A 301 16.93 12.38 6.14
C PHE A 301 17.89 11.86 5.06
N PHE A 302 17.39 11.64 3.83
CA PHE A 302 18.23 11.20 2.71
C PHE A 302 19.28 12.24 2.34
N LYS A 303 18.95 13.54 2.34
CA LYS A 303 19.91 14.63 2.14
C LYS A 303 21.02 14.63 3.20
N ALA A 304 20.64 14.47 4.47
CA ALA A 304 21.59 14.40 5.59
C ALA A 304 22.54 13.20 5.45
N ASN A 305 22.12 12.15 4.75
CA ASN A 305 22.94 10.97 4.44
C ASN A 305 23.62 11.02 3.05
N GLY A 306 23.77 12.21 2.46
CA GLY A 306 24.59 12.44 1.27
C GLY A 306 23.89 12.29 -0.08
N MET A 307 22.56 12.25 -0.11
CA MET A 307 21.80 12.30 -1.37
C MET A 307 21.53 13.76 -1.76
N GLU A 308 21.93 14.14 -2.96
CA GLU A 308 21.79 15.53 -3.44
C GLU A 308 20.40 15.86 -3.98
N GLU A 309 19.64 14.86 -4.42
CA GLU A 309 18.34 15.05 -5.06
C GLU A 309 17.23 15.33 -4.03
N ASN A 310 16.32 16.24 -4.41
CA ASN A 310 15.15 16.59 -3.59
C ASN A 310 14.01 15.57 -3.82
N LEU A 311 14.26 14.31 -3.50
CA LEU A 311 13.30 13.21 -3.63
C LEU A 311 13.47 12.16 -2.52
N CYS A 312 12.45 11.34 -2.33
CA CYS A 312 12.46 10.18 -1.46
C CYS A 312 12.60 8.90 -2.30
N PRO A 313 13.79 8.33 -2.44
CA PRO A 313 14.06 7.24 -3.39
C PRO A 313 13.65 5.86 -2.84
N ILE A 314 12.36 5.73 -2.49
CA ILE A 314 11.73 4.49 -2.03
C ILE A 314 10.58 4.08 -2.96
N THR A 315 10.17 2.79 -2.94
CA THR A 315 9.08 2.30 -3.82
C THR A 315 8.27 1.14 -3.24
#